data_b06d190c605388ba4cd0ce0c64f42dd1
#
_entry.id   b06d190c605388ba4cd0ce0c64f42dd1
#
_cell.length_a   1.000
_cell.length_b   1.000
_cell.length_c   1.000
_cell.angle_alpha   90.00
_cell.angle_beta   90.00
_cell.angle_gamma   90.00
#
_symmetry.space_group_name_H-M   'P 1'
#
loop_
_entity.id
_entity.type
_entity.pdbx_description
1 polymer ?
#
loop_
_entity_poly.entity_id
_entity_poly.type
_entity_poly.pdbx_seq_one_letter_code
_entity_poly.pdbx_strand_id
1 'polypeptide(L)'
;MNIAQFAITSALAVIGLYLAHSFTRQQRLKIAEQRVDGYKKLWGHMFVARPSRVGPPENKKPLTPKDAADLHGEMTKWYFESGQGMLLPHDTREMYLAAKLHLGRYALQGQGCDWEEAGLRIMRELSLLRSQMKSDLDIYGVFYFDSLDDGDREFIRASGLDPERWGRPWYRWVTSPRYWRTRIRKHGE
;
A
#
# COMPACT_ATOMS: atom_id res chain seq x y z
N MET A 1 24.00 -47.42 16.15
CA MET A 1 23.13 -46.28 16.61
C MET A 1 21.95 -46.90 17.31
N ASN A 2 21.73 -46.60 18.61
CA ASN A 2 20.69 -47.26 19.41
C ASN A 2 19.30 -46.67 19.01
N ILE A 3 18.28 -47.51 18.85
CA ILE A 3 16.91 -47.11 18.47
C ILE A 3 16.38 -45.99 19.37
N ALA A 4 16.71 -46.04 20.65
CA ALA A 4 16.35 -44.99 21.61
C ALA A 4 16.98 -43.64 21.31
N GLN A 5 18.23 -43.59 20.87
CA GLN A 5 18.91 -42.35 20.47
C GLN A 5 18.27 -41.75 19.22
N PHE A 6 17.94 -42.60 18.25
CA PHE A 6 17.27 -42.14 17.05
C PHE A 6 15.88 -41.56 17.34
N ALA A 7 15.09 -42.22 18.20
CA ALA A 7 13.76 -41.74 18.61
C ALA A 7 13.85 -40.37 19.32
N ILE A 8 14.79 -40.22 20.24
CA ILE A 8 15.00 -38.96 20.99
C ILE A 8 15.42 -37.82 20.02
N THR A 9 16.37 -38.08 19.12
CA THR A 9 16.83 -37.09 18.14
C THR A 9 15.69 -36.66 17.20
N SER A 10 14.87 -37.61 16.74
CA SER A 10 13.72 -37.31 15.89
C SER A 10 12.65 -36.49 16.62
N ALA A 11 12.37 -36.81 17.88
CA ALA A 11 11.43 -36.04 18.68
C ALA A 11 11.91 -34.59 18.92
N LEU A 12 13.19 -34.41 19.22
CA LEU A 12 13.79 -33.08 19.39
C LEU A 12 13.77 -32.26 18.07
N ALA A 13 14.00 -32.91 16.94
CA ALA A 13 13.92 -32.25 15.62
C ALA A 13 12.48 -31.78 15.32
N VAL A 14 11.47 -32.59 15.59
CA VAL A 14 10.06 -32.20 15.41
C VAL A 14 9.67 -31.05 16.32
N ILE A 15 10.07 -31.09 17.58
CA ILE A 15 9.84 -29.99 18.55
C ILE A 15 10.52 -28.71 18.07
N GLY A 16 11.78 -28.80 17.62
CA GLY A 16 12.53 -27.67 17.08
C GLY A 16 11.85 -27.03 15.87
N LEU A 17 11.36 -27.84 14.90
CA LEU A 17 10.60 -27.36 13.76
C LEU A 17 9.29 -26.67 14.16
N TYR A 18 8.56 -27.28 15.10
CA TYR A 18 7.32 -26.70 15.63
C TYR A 18 7.56 -25.33 16.30
N LEU A 19 8.58 -25.24 17.14
CA LEU A 19 8.94 -23.99 17.81
C LEU A 19 9.38 -22.92 16.82
N ALA A 20 10.21 -23.26 15.83
CA ALA A 20 10.63 -22.34 14.78
C ALA A 20 9.44 -21.83 13.96
N HIS A 21 8.51 -22.71 13.60
CA HIS A 21 7.29 -22.34 12.88
C HIS A 21 6.39 -21.41 13.72
N SER A 22 6.18 -21.77 15.00
CA SER A 22 5.38 -20.97 15.94
C SER A 22 5.98 -19.57 16.15
N PHE A 23 7.29 -19.47 16.33
CA PHE A 23 8.00 -18.20 16.47
C PHE A 23 7.86 -17.33 15.22
N THR A 24 8.06 -17.90 14.02
CA THR A 24 7.89 -17.18 12.76
C THR A 24 6.47 -16.65 12.58
N ARG A 25 5.47 -17.46 12.96
CA ARG A 25 4.06 -17.06 12.92
C ARG A 25 3.79 -15.89 13.89
N GLN A 26 4.29 -15.94 15.11
CA GLN A 26 4.13 -14.87 16.09
C GLN A 26 4.79 -13.56 15.61
N GLN A 27 5.99 -13.63 15.03
CA GLN A 27 6.65 -12.46 14.46
C GLN A 27 5.82 -11.83 13.33
N ARG A 28 5.27 -12.65 12.41
CA ARG A 28 4.40 -12.15 11.33
C ARG A 28 3.15 -11.48 11.85
N LEU A 29 2.51 -12.04 12.88
CA LEU A 29 1.35 -11.43 13.52
C LEU A 29 1.69 -10.07 14.14
N LYS A 30 2.80 -9.98 14.87
CA LYS A 30 3.25 -8.72 15.47
C LYS A 30 3.54 -7.65 14.41
N ILE A 31 4.18 -8.01 13.30
CA ILE A 31 4.40 -7.09 12.17
C ILE A 31 3.07 -6.65 11.56
N ALA A 32 2.11 -7.57 11.39
CA ALA A 32 0.79 -7.25 10.87
C ALA A 32 0.04 -6.27 11.78
N GLU A 33 0.06 -6.48 13.10
CA GLU A 33 -0.53 -5.57 14.09
C GLU A 33 0.11 -4.17 14.02
N GLN A 34 1.44 -4.09 13.99
CA GLN A 34 2.15 -2.83 13.86
C GLN A 34 1.82 -2.10 12.56
N ARG A 35 1.64 -2.86 11.46
CA ARG A 35 1.21 -2.31 10.17
C ARG A 35 -0.20 -1.74 10.23
N VAL A 36 -1.15 -2.47 10.84
CA VAL A 36 -2.51 -1.98 11.04
C VAL A 36 -2.52 -0.65 11.80
N ASP A 37 -1.76 -0.56 12.89
CA ASP A 37 -1.68 0.66 13.69
C ASP A 37 -1.00 1.81 12.92
N GLY A 38 0.05 1.50 12.16
CA GLY A 38 0.67 2.46 11.25
C GLY A 38 -0.31 2.99 10.21
N TYR A 39 -1.09 2.10 9.60
CA TYR A 39 -2.10 2.47 8.60
C TYR A 39 -3.22 3.31 9.18
N LYS A 40 -3.70 3.01 10.39
CA LYS A 40 -4.70 3.85 11.07
C LYS A 40 -4.19 5.29 11.26
N LYS A 41 -2.94 5.46 11.66
CA LYS A 41 -2.31 6.79 11.83
C LYS A 41 -2.20 7.51 10.49
N LEU A 42 -1.67 6.85 9.46
CA LEU A 42 -1.56 7.42 8.12
C LEU A 42 -2.92 7.81 7.55
N TRP A 43 -3.93 6.95 7.75
CA TRP A 43 -5.31 7.25 7.37
C TRP A 43 -5.84 8.50 8.06
N GLY A 44 -5.53 8.67 9.35
CA GLY A 44 -5.86 9.88 10.12
C GLY A 44 -5.23 11.13 9.52
N HIS A 45 -3.95 11.11 9.16
CA HIS A 45 -3.28 12.23 8.51
C HIS A 45 -3.94 12.57 7.16
N MET A 46 -4.29 11.56 6.35
CA MET A 46 -4.97 11.76 5.06
C MET A 46 -6.44 12.17 5.18
N PHE A 47 -6.98 12.38 6.39
CA PHE A 47 -8.38 12.76 6.58
C PHE A 47 -8.73 14.09 5.89
N VAL A 48 -7.79 15.02 5.80
CA VAL A 48 -7.96 16.30 5.10
C VAL A 48 -8.31 16.11 3.63
N ALA A 49 -7.81 15.04 3.00
CA ALA A 49 -8.05 14.67 1.60
C ALA A 49 -9.13 13.58 1.46
N ARG A 50 -10.14 13.54 2.34
CA ARG A 50 -11.21 12.54 2.28
C ARG A 50 -12.16 12.79 1.10
N PRO A 51 -12.71 11.72 0.44
CA PRO A 51 -13.66 11.85 -0.65
C PRO A 51 -14.96 12.59 -0.25
N SER A 52 -15.39 12.47 1.00
CA SER A 52 -16.57 13.17 1.53
C SER A 52 -16.39 14.69 1.64
N ARG A 53 -15.16 15.20 1.46
CA ARG A 53 -14.91 16.63 1.24
C ARG A 53 -15.39 17.07 -0.14
N VAL A 54 -15.50 16.11 -1.07
CA VAL A 54 -16.10 16.28 -2.38
C VAL A 54 -17.58 16.04 -2.22
N GLY A 55 -18.34 17.09 -1.94
CA GLY A 55 -19.81 17.10 -1.99
C GLY A 55 -20.33 16.81 -3.41
N PRO A 56 -21.64 16.97 -3.64
CA PRO A 56 -22.19 16.98 -5.00
C PRO A 56 -21.34 17.89 -5.89
N PRO A 57 -21.32 17.67 -7.23
CA PRO A 57 -20.41 18.35 -8.17
C PRO A 57 -20.26 19.86 -7.96
N GLU A 58 -21.29 20.49 -7.44
CA GLU A 58 -21.39 21.93 -7.17
C GLU A 58 -20.63 22.40 -5.91
N ASN A 59 -20.23 21.48 -5.02
CA ASN A 59 -19.61 21.79 -3.71
C ASN A 59 -18.24 21.11 -3.51
N LYS A 60 -17.58 20.75 -4.58
CA LYS A 60 -16.23 20.16 -4.49
C LYS A 60 -15.26 21.15 -3.85
N LYS A 61 -14.73 20.83 -2.68
CA LYS A 61 -13.65 21.58 -2.06
C LYS A 61 -12.32 20.87 -2.35
N PRO A 62 -11.53 21.33 -3.33
CA PRO A 62 -10.24 20.74 -3.63
C PRO A 62 -9.29 20.91 -2.44
N LEU A 63 -8.26 20.09 -2.40
CA LEU A 63 -7.17 20.22 -1.45
C LEU A 63 -6.45 21.55 -1.74
N THR A 64 -6.26 22.41 -0.74
CA THR A 64 -5.51 23.64 -0.94
C THR A 64 -4.00 23.37 -0.90
N PRO A 65 -3.14 24.22 -1.54
CA PRO A 65 -1.70 24.10 -1.43
C PRO A 65 -1.19 24.12 0.02
N LYS A 66 -1.85 24.86 0.90
CA LYS A 66 -1.53 24.90 2.34
C LYS A 66 -1.85 23.56 3.01
N ASP A 67 -3.07 23.01 2.79
CA ASP A 67 -3.44 21.68 3.31
C ASP A 67 -2.46 20.61 2.80
N ALA A 68 -1.99 20.75 1.56
CA ALA A 68 -1.04 19.83 0.94
C ALA A 68 0.35 19.92 1.60
N ALA A 69 0.83 21.14 1.92
CA ALA A 69 2.09 21.33 2.62
C ALA A 69 2.06 20.71 4.02
N ASP A 70 0.99 20.96 4.77
CA ASP A 70 0.79 20.41 6.10
C ASP A 70 0.73 18.87 6.06
N LEU A 71 -0.06 18.32 5.14
CA LEU A 71 -0.17 16.87 4.93
C LEU A 71 1.17 16.25 4.51
N HIS A 72 1.93 16.89 3.61
CA HIS A 72 3.25 16.42 3.19
C HIS A 72 4.21 16.34 4.39
N GLY A 73 4.18 17.33 5.28
CA GLY A 73 4.95 17.34 6.52
C GLY A 73 4.59 16.17 7.44
N GLU A 74 3.30 15.97 7.70
CA GLU A 74 2.80 14.87 8.54
C GLU A 74 3.11 13.49 7.96
N MET A 75 2.95 13.30 6.65
CA MET A 75 3.34 12.08 5.97
C MET A 75 4.86 11.84 6.09
N THR A 76 5.68 12.89 5.98
CA THR A 76 7.13 12.76 6.13
C THR A 76 7.52 12.29 7.53
N LYS A 77 6.97 12.91 8.58
CA LYS A 77 7.18 12.51 9.98
C LYS A 77 6.75 11.07 10.21
N TRP A 78 5.57 10.71 9.72
CA TRP A 78 5.05 9.35 9.85
C TRP A 78 5.99 8.31 9.21
N TYR A 79 6.51 8.59 8.02
CA TYR A 79 7.36 7.65 7.29
C TYR A 79 8.75 7.49 7.93
N PHE A 80 9.42 8.60 8.23
CA PHE A 80 10.81 8.61 8.66
C PHE A 80 10.96 8.63 10.19
N GLU A 81 10.30 9.56 10.90
CA GLU A 81 10.50 9.73 12.33
C GLU A 81 9.86 8.61 13.14
N SER A 82 8.65 8.16 12.78
CA SER A 82 8.01 7.04 13.43
C SER A 82 8.42 5.67 12.90
N GLY A 83 9.26 5.61 11.87
CA GLY A 83 9.79 4.38 11.29
C GLY A 83 8.75 3.51 10.57
N GLN A 84 7.53 4.01 10.37
CA GLN A 84 6.44 3.22 9.80
C GLN A 84 6.67 2.88 8.31
N GLY A 85 7.51 3.66 7.62
CA GLY A 85 7.88 3.39 6.23
C GLY A 85 8.54 2.01 6.01
N MET A 86 9.23 1.47 7.04
CA MET A 86 9.84 0.13 6.98
C MET A 86 8.80 -1.00 6.97
N LEU A 87 7.60 -0.75 7.45
CA LEU A 87 6.54 -1.74 7.53
C LEU A 87 5.68 -1.80 6.27
N LEU A 88 5.86 -0.85 5.34
CA LEU A 88 5.09 -0.80 4.10
C LEU A 88 5.48 -1.94 3.15
N PRO A 89 4.52 -2.70 2.62
CA PRO A 89 4.74 -3.55 1.46
C PRO A 89 5.26 -2.75 0.27
N HIS A 90 5.91 -3.41 -0.67
CA HIS A 90 6.52 -2.78 -1.82
C HIS A 90 5.55 -1.85 -2.56
N ASP A 91 4.39 -2.38 -2.96
CA ASP A 91 3.44 -1.64 -3.79
C ASP A 91 2.88 -0.40 -3.07
N THR A 92 2.52 -0.55 -1.79
CA THR A 92 2.06 0.58 -0.97
C THR A 92 3.16 1.61 -0.76
N ARG A 93 4.40 1.17 -0.59
CA ARG A 93 5.54 2.08 -0.45
C ARG A 93 5.76 2.91 -1.72
N GLU A 94 5.73 2.29 -2.89
CA GLU A 94 5.93 2.99 -4.16
C GLU A 94 4.80 4.00 -4.41
N MET A 95 3.54 3.61 -4.20
CA MET A 95 2.40 4.53 -4.30
C MET A 95 2.48 5.66 -3.26
N TYR A 96 2.92 5.36 -2.05
CA TYR A 96 3.13 6.36 -1.01
C TYR A 96 4.17 7.41 -1.41
N LEU A 97 5.32 6.96 -1.93
CA LEU A 97 6.41 7.86 -2.34
C LEU A 97 5.98 8.72 -3.54
N ALA A 98 5.26 8.14 -4.52
CA ALA A 98 4.72 8.87 -5.65
C ALA A 98 3.69 9.93 -5.21
N ALA A 99 2.71 9.54 -4.40
CA ALA A 99 1.70 10.46 -3.87
C ALA A 99 2.34 11.59 -3.05
N LYS A 100 3.33 11.26 -2.22
CA LYS A 100 4.07 12.26 -1.43
C LYS A 100 4.86 13.24 -2.32
N LEU A 101 5.48 12.75 -3.39
CA LEU A 101 6.20 13.60 -4.35
C LEU A 101 5.25 14.58 -5.06
N HIS A 102 4.09 14.08 -5.54
CA HIS A 102 3.09 14.92 -6.19
C HIS A 102 2.51 15.95 -5.22
N LEU A 103 2.20 15.52 -3.99
CA LEU A 103 1.72 16.40 -2.91
C LEU A 103 2.73 17.53 -2.60
N GLY A 104 4.02 17.21 -2.52
CA GLY A 104 5.07 18.20 -2.29
C GLY A 104 5.21 19.18 -3.45
N ARG A 105 5.17 18.70 -4.70
CA ARG A 105 5.19 19.57 -5.89
C ARG A 105 3.98 20.51 -5.92
N TYR A 106 2.80 19.98 -5.65
CA TYR A 106 1.58 20.77 -5.60
C TYR A 106 1.64 21.85 -4.50
N ALA A 107 2.13 21.50 -3.32
CA ALA A 107 2.31 22.47 -2.22
C ALA A 107 3.24 23.63 -2.59
N LEU A 108 4.26 23.40 -3.45
CA LEU A 108 5.21 24.40 -3.89
C LEU A 108 4.69 25.27 -5.04
N GLN A 109 3.76 24.78 -5.85
CA GLN A 109 3.21 25.52 -7.00
C GLN A 109 2.34 26.73 -6.59
N GLY A 110 1.88 26.76 -5.35
CA GLY A 110 1.04 27.84 -4.86
C GLY A 110 -0.35 27.89 -5.52
N GLN A 111 -1.03 29.01 -5.41
CA GLN A 111 -2.35 29.25 -5.98
C GLN A 111 -2.27 29.75 -7.45
N GLY A 112 -1.73 28.91 -8.34
CA GLY A 112 -1.80 29.16 -9.80
C GLY A 112 -3.20 28.92 -10.37
N CYS A 113 -3.40 29.18 -11.69
CA CYS A 113 -4.73 29.14 -12.34
C CYS A 113 -5.45 27.78 -12.21
N ASP A 114 -4.70 26.67 -12.07
CA ASP A 114 -5.25 25.30 -12.11
C ASP A 114 -5.14 24.54 -10.77
N TRP A 115 -4.97 25.27 -9.67
CA TRP A 115 -4.78 24.65 -8.35
C TRP A 115 -5.96 23.77 -7.91
N GLU A 116 -7.19 24.09 -8.32
CA GLU A 116 -8.40 23.32 -7.97
C GLU A 116 -8.38 21.95 -8.61
N GLU A 117 -8.09 21.88 -9.90
CA GLU A 117 -7.99 20.61 -10.65
C GLU A 117 -6.85 19.77 -10.10
N ALA A 118 -5.67 20.37 -9.90
CA ALA A 118 -4.52 19.70 -9.30
C ALA A 118 -4.82 19.19 -7.89
N GLY A 119 -5.54 19.98 -7.07
CA GLY A 119 -5.96 19.58 -5.74
C GLY A 119 -6.92 18.39 -5.74
N LEU A 120 -7.88 18.34 -6.68
CA LEU A 120 -8.77 17.19 -6.87
C LEU A 120 -8.00 15.95 -7.32
N ARG A 121 -7.01 16.13 -8.19
CA ARG A 121 -6.13 15.05 -8.65
C ARG A 121 -5.36 14.43 -7.48
N ILE A 122 -4.72 15.23 -6.64
CA ILE A 122 -4.01 14.76 -5.44
C ILE A 122 -4.96 14.01 -4.49
N MET A 123 -6.18 14.51 -4.29
CA MET A 123 -7.17 13.79 -3.47
C MET A 123 -7.50 12.42 -4.05
N ARG A 124 -7.54 12.28 -5.37
CA ARG A 124 -7.76 10.99 -6.05
C ARG A 124 -6.58 10.04 -5.83
N GLU A 125 -5.35 10.49 -6.01
CA GLU A 125 -4.13 9.72 -5.77
C GLU A 125 -4.04 9.21 -4.32
N LEU A 126 -4.35 10.07 -3.34
CA LEU A 126 -4.43 9.68 -1.94
C LEU A 126 -5.58 8.68 -1.66
N SER A 127 -6.65 8.73 -2.43
CA SER A 127 -7.73 7.74 -2.37
C SER A 127 -7.26 6.37 -2.89
N LEU A 128 -6.49 6.36 -3.97
CA LEU A 128 -5.87 5.13 -4.51
C LEU A 128 -4.90 4.52 -3.50
N LEU A 129 -4.06 5.35 -2.86
CA LEU A 129 -3.16 4.89 -1.80
C LEU A 129 -3.94 4.25 -0.63
N ARG A 130 -5.05 4.87 -0.19
CA ARG A 130 -5.92 4.27 0.83
C ARG A 130 -6.49 2.93 0.41
N SER A 131 -6.85 2.79 -0.85
CA SER A 131 -7.36 1.54 -1.40
C SER A 131 -6.28 0.46 -1.40
N GLN A 132 -5.04 0.81 -1.75
CA GLN A 132 -3.90 -0.10 -1.67
C GLN A 132 -3.63 -0.55 -0.22
N MET A 133 -3.68 0.37 0.74
CA MET A 133 -3.53 0.03 2.16
C MET A 133 -4.59 -0.98 2.64
N LYS A 134 -5.84 -0.85 2.18
CA LYS A 134 -6.90 -1.84 2.48
C LYS A 134 -6.59 -3.19 1.85
N SER A 135 -6.02 -3.18 0.62
CA SER A 135 -5.58 -4.39 -0.07
C SER A 135 -4.53 -5.15 0.72
N ASP A 136 -3.54 -4.45 1.24
CA ASP A 136 -2.47 -5.04 2.03
C ASP A 136 -2.95 -5.72 3.31
N LEU A 137 -4.06 -5.25 3.85
CA LEU A 137 -4.66 -5.79 5.08
C LEU A 137 -5.68 -6.90 4.80
N ASP A 138 -5.95 -7.21 3.53
CA ASP A 138 -6.95 -8.19 3.10
C ASP A 138 -8.35 -7.93 3.71
N ILE A 139 -8.66 -6.64 3.97
CA ILE A 139 -9.91 -6.23 4.64
C ILE A 139 -11.14 -6.55 3.77
N TYR A 140 -10.96 -6.56 2.45
CA TYR A 140 -12.00 -6.89 1.49
C TYR A 140 -11.49 -8.00 0.56
N GLY A 141 -12.01 -9.19 0.68
CA GLY A 141 -11.65 -10.33 -0.17
C GLY A 141 -11.93 -10.15 -1.67
N VAL A 142 -12.61 -9.07 -2.04
CA VAL A 142 -12.87 -8.67 -3.44
C VAL A 142 -12.79 -7.16 -3.52
N PHE A 143 -11.81 -6.65 -4.26
CA PHE A 143 -11.73 -5.22 -4.57
C PHE A 143 -12.71 -4.91 -5.70
N TYR A 144 -13.78 -4.22 -5.37
CA TYR A 144 -14.52 -3.43 -6.34
C TYR A 144 -13.77 -2.11 -6.49
N PHE A 145 -12.91 -2.03 -7.49
CA PHE A 145 -12.51 -0.73 -7.99
C PHE A 145 -13.58 -0.31 -8.99
N ASP A 146 -14.20 0.82 -8.72
CA ASP A 146 -14.80 1.62 -9.75
C ASP A 146 -13.75 1.77 -10.88
N SER A 147 -14.19 1.78 -12.12
CA SER A 147 -13.30 1.84 -13.28
C SER A 147 -12.19 2.87 -13.06
N LEU A 148 -10.93 2.41 -13.16
CA LEU A 148 -9.78 3.31 -13.14
C LEU A 148 -9.86 4.21 -14.36
N ASP A 149 -9.83 5.51 -14.15
CA ASP A 149 -9.68 6.47 -15.24
C ASP A 149 -8.23 6.50 -15.78
N ASP A 150 -7.99 7.19 -16.88
CA ASP A 150 -6.66 7.25 -17.50
C ASP A 150 -5.63 7.88 -16.58
N GLY A 151 -6.05 8.86 -15.79
CA GLY A 151 -5.23 9.49 -14.82
C GLY A 151 -4.85 8.60 -13.64
N ASP A 152 -5.75 7.74 -13.17
CA ASP A 152 -5.46 6.73 -12.16
C ASP A 152 -4.40 5.74 -12.67
N ARG A 153 -4.56 5.31 -13.93
CA ARG A 153 -3.62 4.39 -14.60
C ARG A 153 -2.24 5.02 -14.76
N GLU A 154 -2.18 6.30 -15.08
CA GLU A 154 -0.94 7.05 -15.18
C GLU A 154 -0.24 7.15 -13.83
N PHE A 155 -0.95 7.50 -12.77
CA PHE A 155 -0.40 7.55 -11.41
C PHE A 155 0.15 6.18 -10.96
N ILE A 156 -0.59 5.11 -11.20
CA ILE A 156 -0.17 3.75 -10.85
C ILE A 156 1.11 3.38 -11.62
N ARG A 157 1.21 3.71 -12.92
CA ARG A 157 2.42 3.50 -13.72
C ARG A 157 3.60 4.36 -13.22
N ALA A 158 3.34 5.61 -12.89
CA ALA A 158 4.36 6.51 -12.33
C ALA A 158 4.89 6.03 -10.98
N SER A 159 4.08 5.26 -10.25
CA SER A 159 4.50 4.57 -9.02
C SER A 159 5.30 3.27 -9.30
N GLY A 160 5.61 2.96 -10.55
CA GLY A 160 6.32 1.72 -10.92
C GLY A 160 5.44 0.46 -10.87
N LEU A 161 4.13 0.61 -10.75
CA LEU A 161 3.18 -0.49 -10.65
C LEU A 161 2.43 -0.73 -11.97
N ASP A 162 1.94 -1.95 -12.14
CA ASP A 162 1.12 -2.33 -13.28
C ASP A 162 -0.37 -2.11 -12.97
N PRO A 163 -1.07 -1.16 -13.64
CA PRO A 163 -2.48 -0.90 -13.40
C PRO A 163 -3.39 -2.12 -13.61
N GLU A 164 -2.98 -3.06 -14.46
CA GLU A 164 -3.73 -4.29 -14.71
C GLU A 164 -3.65 -5.28 -13.52
N ARG A 165 -2.63 -5.11 -12.69
CA ARG A 165 -2.40 -5.94 -11.50
C ARG A 165 -2.84 -5.27 -10.23
N TRP A 166 -2.90 -3.96 -10.24
CA TRP A 166 -3.20 -3.18 -9.07
C TRP A 166 -4.54 -3.57 -8.45
N GLY A 167 -4.55 -3.73 -7.12
CA GLY A 167 -5.74 -4.13 -6.36
C GLY A 167 -6.15 -5.58 -6.50
N ARG A 168 -5.43 -6.42 -7.24
CA ARG A 168 -5.70 -7.85 -7.27
C ARG A 168 -4.93 -8.58 -6.19
N PRO A 169 -5.56 -9.42 -5.36
CA PRO A 169 -4.85 -10.25 -4.40
C PRO A 169 -3.79 -11.08 -5.12
N TRP A 170 -2.58 -11.12 -4.58
CA TRP A 170 -1.42 -11.81 -5.18
C TRP A 170 -1.69 -13.28 -5.54
N TYR A 171 -2.50 -13.99 -4.74
CA TYR A 171 -2.85 -15.39 -5.00
C TYR A 171 -3.73 -15.57 -6.25
N ARG A 172 -4.64 -14.62 -6.56
CA ARG A 172 -5.40 -14.62 -7.81
C ARG A 172 -4.51 -14.39 -9.02
N TRP A 173 -3.43 -13.67 -8.82
CA TRP A 173 -2.48 -13.38 -9.86
C TRP A 173 -1.62 -14.62 -10.16
N VAL A 174 -1.10 -15.31 -9.14
CA VAL A 174 -0.35 -16.58 -9.27
C VAL A 174 -1.19 -17.68 -9.92
N THR A 175 -2.49 -17.72 -9.67
CA THR A 175 -3.42 -18.72 -10.26
C THR A 175 -3.93 -18.32 -11.64
N SER A 176 -3.65 -17.09 -12.13
CA SER A 176 -4.13 -16.67 -13.45
C SER A 176 -3.31 -17.31 -14.57
N PRO A 177 -3.96 -17.78 -15.66
CA PRO A 177 -3.23 -18.32 -16.82
C PRO A 177 -2.24 -17.34 -17.46
N ARG A 178 -2.48 -16.02 -17.33
CA ARG A 178 -1.58 -14.97 -17.84
C ARG A 178 -0.28 -14.88 -17.06
N TYR A 179 -0.30 -15.13 -15.75
CA TYR A 179 0.92 -15.14 -14.91
C TYR A 179 1.94 -16.17 -15.39
N TRP A 180 1.49 -17.39 -15.66
CA TRP A 180 2.36 -18.46 -16.11
C TRP A 180 2.92 -18.21 -17.51
N ARG A 181 2.13 -17.61 -18.42
CA ARG A 181 2.59 -17.26 -19.76
C ARG A 181 3.72 -16.24 -19.78
N THR A 182 3.66 -15.21 -18.92
CA THR A 182 4.72 -14.18 -18.83
C THR A 182 5.97 -14.70 -18.15
N ARG A 183 5.86 -15.61 -17.19
CA ARG A 183 7.01 -16.19 -16.49
C ARG A 183 7.77 -17.19 -17.37
N ILE A 184 7.07 -17.98 -18.16
CA ILE A 184 7.68 -18.92 -19.11
C ILE A 184 8.45 -18.16 -20.19
N ARG A 185 7.97 -17.00 -20.64
CA ARG A 185 8.63 -16.17 -21.65
C ARG A 185 9.93 -15.50 -21.15
N LYS A 186 10.04 -15.21 -19.86
CA LYS A 186 11.26 -14.59 -19.26
C LYS A 186 12.36 -15.59 -18.92
N HIS A 187 12.08 -16.86 -18.88
CA HIS A 187 13.06 -17.91 -18.57
C HIS A 187 13.36 -18.81 -19.79
N GLY A 188 12.86 -18.46 -20.97
CA GLY A 188 13.06 -19.17 -22.23
C GLY A 188 13.93 -18.40 -23.24
N GLU A 189 14.53 -17.30 -22.84
CA GLU A 189 15.60 -16.56 -23.49
C GLU A 189 16.87 -16.65 -22.62
#